data_006ea74138071ac2432979bffb4c40bb
#
_entry.id   006ea74138071ac2432979bffb4c40bb
#
_cell.length_a   1.000
_cell.length_b   1.000
_cell.length_c   1.000
_cell.angle_alpha   90.00
_cell.angle_beta   90.00
_cell.angle_gamma   90.00
#
_symmetry.space_group_name_H-M   'P 1'
#
loop_
_entity.id
_entity.type
_entity.pdbx_description
1 polymer ?
#
loop_
_entity_poly.entity_id
_entity_poly.type
_entity_poly.pdbx_seq_one_letter_code
_entity_poly.pdbx_strand_id
1 'polypeptide(L)'
;MKKLSLLSFFIVLFTFSFAQDKTKEQKRRERNERINQMMKEEEEGALVYNKQSAFGGKLNTDGYGIFYEHGKYKTISTTNLWWIELGERKDPKERRSVLGDGAGFQIGNPFIYGKINNFYYLKVGFGQQRLIGGKDVKNGVAVSAVYGGGLSAGLQKPYNLNINTPDTSGAIRFKDNPALFLDDQAIIGGAGFTKGFNQITVVPGIHARAALRFDYGHFNELLSAIETGVNAAYYTRNIDIMYNVPPKKFFFNAYVAVVLGKRK
;
A
#
# COMPACT_ATOMS: atom_id res chain seq x y z
N MET A 1 50.02 -9.64 -21.47
CA MET A 1 49.78 -10.49 -20.26
C MET A 1 48.46 -10.15 -19.55
N LYS A 2 47.93 -8.93 -19.57
CA LYS A 2 46.65 -8.57 -18.89
C LYS A 2 45.38 -9.12 -19.55
N LYS A 3 45.40 -9.44 -20.85
CA LYS A 3 44.24 -9.99 -21.55
C LYS A 3 44.04 -11.52 -21.34
N LEU A 4 45.09 -12.24 -20.94
CA LEU A 4 45.00 -13.67 -20.66
C LEU A 4 44.40 -13.94 -19.28
N SER A 5 44.63 -13.05 -18.30
CA SER A 5 44.08 -13.18 -16.93
C SER A 5 42.57 -12.90 -16.86
N LEU A 6 42.04 -12.09 -17.78
CA LEU A 6 40.59 -11.80 -17.84
C LEU A 6 39.83 -13.00 -18.44
N LEU A 7 40.43 -13.69 -19.38
CA LEU A 7 39.82 -14.87 -20.02
C LEU A 7 39.76 -16.07 -19.05
N SER A 8 40.80 -16.26 -18.23
CA SER A 8 40.80 -17.30 -17.20
C SER A 8 39.82 -17.05 -16.08
N PHE A 9 39.58 -15.77 -15.72
CA PHE A 9 38.57 -15.41 -14.71
C PHE A 9 37.13 -15.67 -15.22
N PHE A 10 36.89 -15.47 -16.50
CA PHE A 10 35.56 -15.72 -17.12
C PHE A 10 35.28 -17.25 -17.24
N ILE A 11 36.29 -18.05 -17.49
CA ILE A 11 36.17 -19.54 -17.59
C ILE A 11 35.87 -20.14 -16.20
N VAL A 12 36.44 -19.62 -15.12
CA VAL A 12 36.18 -20.07 -13.75
C VAL A 12 34.76 -19.74 -13.31
N LEU A 13 34.19 -18.56 -13.73
CA LEU A 13 32.79 -18.22 -13.46
C LEU A 13 31.79 -19.14 -14.18
N PHE A 14 32.13 -19.65 -15.36
CA PHE A 14 31.28 -20.57 -16.13
C PHE A 14 31.21 -21.98 -15.55
N THR A 15 32.28 -22.47 -14.89
CA THR A 15 32.29 -23.79 -14.29
C THR A 15 31.47 -23.93 -13.01
N PHE A 16 31.16 -22.82 -12.32
CA PHE A 16 30.27 -22.83 -11.16
C PHE A 16 28.78 -22.91 -11.51
N SER A 17 28.38 -22.72 -12.77
CA SER A 17 26.98 -22.76 -13.20
C SER A 17 26.44 -24.18 -13.46
N PHE A 18 27.28 -25.25 -13.43
CA PHE A 18 26.86 -26.62 -13.68
C PHE A 18 26.66 -27.47 -12.43
N ALA A 19 26.77 -26.92 -11.24
CA ALA A 19 26.57 -27.67 -10.02
C ALA A 19 25.09 -27.69 -9.61
N GLN A 20 24.49 -28.87 -9.72
CA GLN A 20 23.23 -29.31 -9.13
C GLN A 20 21.93 -29.17 -9.95
N ASP A 21 21.90 -29.80 -11.09
CA ASP A 21 20.62 -30.32 -11.58
C ASP A 21 20.22 -31.55 -10.77
N LYS A 22 19.30 -31.39 -9.83
CA LYS A 22 18.70 -32.53 -9.10
C LYS A 22 18.11 -33.50 -10.10
N THR A 23 18.45 -34.77 -9.96
CA THR A 23 17.97 -35.85 -10.81
C THR A 23 16.44 -35.85 -10.86
N LYS A 24 15.83 -36.22 -11.99
CA LYS A 24 14.36 -36.30 -12.13
C LYS A 24 13.68 -37.08 -11.01
N GLU A 25 14.34 -38.11 -10.51
CA GLU A 25 13.86 -38.94 -9.40
C GLU A 25 13.87 -38.20 -8.06
N GLN A 26 14.93 -37.43 -7.78
CA GLN A 26 14.95 -36.59 -6.56
C GLN A 26 13.88 -35.54 -6.56
N LYS A 27 13.66 -34.85 -7.70
CA LYS A 27 12.54 -33.90 -7.86
C LYS A 27 11.18 -34.57 -7.68
N ARG A 28 11.03 -35.82 -8.12
CA ARG A 28 9.80 -36.63 -7.98
C ARG A 28 9.57 -37.06 -6.53
N ARG A 29 10.62 -37.52 -5.83
CA ARG A 29 10.54 -37.90 -4.41
C ARG A 29 10.20 -36.68 -3.53
N GLU A 30 10.92 -35.59 -3.69
CA GLU A 30 10.63 -34.32 -2.97
C GLU A 30 9.19 -33.83 -3.23
N ARG A 31 8.68 -34.00 -4.45
CA ARG A 31 7.30 -33.65 -4.78
C ARG A 31 6.29 -34.58 -4.07
N ASN A 32 6.55 -35.88 -4.06
CA ASN A 32 5.66 -36.85 -3.41
C ASN A 32 5.68 -36.70 -1.88
N GLU A 33 6.84 -36.50 -1.28
CA GLU A 33 6.96 -36.18 0.15
C GLU A 33 6.21 -34.91 0.51
N ARG A 34 6.31 -33.88 -0.32
CA ARG A 34 5.57 -32.65 -0.15
C ARG A 34 4.06 -32.84 -0.27
N ILE A 35 3.59 -33.65 -1.23
CA ILE A 35 2.18 -33.97 -1.39
C ILE A 35 1.65 -34.73 -0.16
N ASN A 36 2.42 -35.73 0.34
CA ASN A 36 2.05 -36.50 1.52
C ASN A 36 2.02 -35.63 2.79
N GLN A 37 2.96 -34.70 2.95
CA GLN A 37 2.94 -33.72 4.02
C GLN A 37 1.71 -32.81 3.91
N MET A 38 1.41 -32.32 2.70
CA MET A 38 0.25 -31.48 2.45
C MET A 38 -1.08 -32.19 2.77
N MET A 39 -1.22 -33.47 2.38
CA MET A 39 -2.42 -34.26 2.73
C MET A 39 -2.58 -34.44 4.23
N LYS A 40 -1.50 -34.74 4.94
CA LYS A 40 -1.52 -34.88 6.39
C LYS A 40 -1.87 -33.57 7.12
N GLU A 41 -1.36 -32.46 6.61
CA GLU A 41 -1.64 -31.12 7.13
C GLU A 41 -3.07 -30.64 6.80
N GLU A 42 -3.64 -31.08 5.68
CA GLU A 42 -5.03 -30.81 5.30
C GLU A 42 -6.00 -31.59 6.21
N GLU A 43 -5.65 -32.81 6.62
CA GLU A 43 -6.36 -33.57 7.63
C GLU A 43 -6.30 -32.92 9.02
N GLU A 44 -5.21 -32.23 9.34
CA GLU A 44 -5.00 -31.49 10.59
C GLU A 44 -5.60 -30.05 10.56
N GLY A 45 -6.32 -29.66 9.49
CA GLY A 45 -6.95 -28.34 9.35
C GLY A 45 -5.98 -27.19 9.03
N ALA A 46 -4.73 -27.49 8.64
CA ALA A 46 -3.75 -26.49 8.24
C ALA A 46 -4.04 -25.94 6.84
N LEU A 47 -3.82 -24.64 6.65
CA LEU A 47 -3.92 -23.99 5.34
C LEU A 47 -2.67 -24.33 4.50
N VAL A 48 -2.80 -25.26 3.56
CA VAL A 48 -1.70 -25.70 2.73
C VAL A 48 -1.75 -25.05 1.36
N TYR A 49 -0.72 -24.26 1.02
CA TYR A 49 -0.53 -23.66 -0.30
C TYR A 49 0.94 -23.31 -0.56
N ASN A 50 1.36 -23.30 -1.82
CA ASN A 50 2.73 -22.93 -2.20
C ASN A 50 2.89 -21.43 -2.43
N LYS A 51 1.89 -20.82 -3.03
CA LYS A 51 1.85 -19.41 -3.38
C LYS A 51 0.46 -18.84 -3.13
N GLN A 52 0.41 -17.60 -2.72
CA GLN A 52 -0.85 -16.87 -2.64
C GLN A 52 -0.69 -15.52 -3.35
N SER A 53 -1.75 -15.07 -4.02
CA SER A 53 -1.81 -13.74 -4.61
C SER A 53 -3.14 -13.13 -4.25
N ALA A 54 -3.12 -11.91 -3.74
CA ALA A 54 -4.32 -11.25 -3.26
C ALA A 54 -4.32 -9.76 -3.57
N PHE A 55 -5.52 -9.23 -3.77
CA PHE A 55 -5.83 -7.81 -3.79
C PHE A 55 -6.60 -7.45 -2.53
N GLY A 56 -6.39 -6.24 -2.04
CA GLY A 56 -7.16 -5.74 -0.91
C GLY A 56 -7.52 -4.28 -1.03
N GLY A 57 -8.70 -3.95 -0.53
CA GLY A 57 -9.13 -2.59 -0.26
C GLY A 57 -8.95 -2.29 1.22
N LYS A 58 -8.35 -1.16 1.55
CA LYS A 58 -7.99 -0.75 2.91
C LYS A 58 -8.65 0.58 3.25
N LEU A 59 -9.30 0.62 4.39
CA LEU A 59 -9.80 1.84 5.03
C LEU A 59 -8.91 2.13 6.23
N ASN A 60 -8.20 3.26 6.19
CA ASN A 60 -7.37 3.74 7.27
C ASN A 60 -8.13 4.81 8.05
N THR A 61 -7.77 5.05 9.31
CA THR A 61 -8.33 6.14 10.11
C THR A 61 -8.03 7.53 9.51
N ASP A 62 -7.03 7.62 8.65
CA ASP A 62 -6.59 8.84 7.97
C ASP A 62 -6.68 8.75 6.43
N GLY A 63 -7.52 7.87 5.87
CA GLY A 63 -7.69 7.76 4.43
C GLY A 63 -8.06 6.36 3.94
N TYR A 64 -7.69 6.04 2.71
CA TYR A 64 -7.98 4.76 2.09
C TYR A 64 -6.86 4.35 1.13
N GLY A 65 -6.84 3.08 0.78
CA GLY A 65 -5.86 2.54 -0.16
C GLY A 65 -6.28 1.21 -0.76
N ILE A 66 -5.54 0.82 -1.75
CA ILE A 66 -5.61 -0.51 -2.36
C ILE A 66 -4.23 -1.12 -2.34
N PHE A 67 -4.16 -2.43 -2.23
CA PHE A 67 -2.89 -3.13 -2.26
C PHE A 67 -3.00 -4.44 -3.02
N TYR A 68 -1.88 -4.83 -3.59
CA TYR A 68 -1.62 -6.16 -4.11
C TYR A 68 -0.53 -6.80 -3.26
N GLU A 69 -0.73 -8.07 -2.90
CA GLU A 69 0.28 -8.85 -2.21
C GLU A 69 0.50 -10.21 -2.88
N HIS A 70 1.73 -10.67 -2.78
CA HIS A 70 2.10 -12.01 -3.21
C HIS A 70 2.88 -12.68 -2.10
N GLY A 71 2.43 -13.89 -1.74
CA GLY A 71 3.04 -14.71 -0.70
C GLY A 71 3.65 -15.98 -1.26
N LYS A 72 4.79 -16.35 -0.71
CA LYS A 72 5.44 -17.64 -0.94
C LYS A 72 5.54 -18.38 0.38
N TYR A 73 4.98 -19.57 0.41
CA TYR A 73 5.02 -20.47 1.55
C TYR A 73 6.48 -20.83 1.91
N LYS A 74 6.79 -20.77 3.18
CA LYS A 74 8.10 -21.11 3.72
C LYS A 74 8.03 -22.32 4.63
N THR A 75 7.11 -22.34 5.57
CA THR A 75 6.84 -23.43 6.51
C THR A 75 5.33 -23.51 6.74
N ILE A 76 4.85 -24.60 7.38
CA ILE A 76 3.43 -24.84 7.73
C ILE A 76 2.76 -23.59 8.32
N SER A 77 3.47 -22.83 9.15
CA SER A 77 2.94 -21.67 9.84
C SER A 77 3.38 -20.33 9.27
N THR A 78 4.31 -20.29 8.30
CA THR A 78 4.95 -19.03 7.87
C THR A 78 4.95 -18.88 6.36
N THR A 79 4.43 -17.76 5.87
CA THR A 79 4.45 -17.34 4.48
C THR A 79 5.18 -16.02 4.36
N ASN A 80 6.19 -15.96 3.49
CA ASN A 80 6.86 -14.71 3.17
C ASN A 80 5.98 -13.92 2.20
N LEU A 81 5.75 -12.64 2.50
CA LEU A 81 4.93 -11.72 1.71
C LEU A 81 5.77 -10.59 1.13
N TRP A 82 5.43 -10.15 -0.07
CA TRP A 82 5.74 -8.83 -0.56
C TRP A 82 4.46 -8.15 -1.03
N TRP A 83 4.41 -6.84 -0.95
CA TRP A 83 3.23 -6.07 -1.34
C TRP A 83 3.58 -4.74 -1.97
N ILE A 84 2.66 -4.25 -2.77
CA ILE A 84 2.60 -2.88 -3.27
C ILE A 84 1.28 -2.30 -2.80
N GLU A 85 1.31 -1.10 -2.22
CA GLU A 85 0.13 -0.39 -1.72
C GLU A 85 0.12 1.03 -2.27
N LEU A 86 -1.03 1.45 -2.78
CA LEU A 86 -1.34 2.80 -3.22
C LEU A 86 -2.49 3.34 -2.39
N GLY A 87 -2.43 4.60 -2.00
CA GLY A 87 -3.53 5.21 -1.26
C GLY A 87 -3.43 6.72 -1.13
N GLU A 88 -4.45 7.27 -0.53
CA GLU A 88 -4.56 8.68 -0.19
C GLU A 88 -4.71 8.83 1.33
N ARG A 89 -4.04 9.84 1.88
CA ARG A 89 -4.24 10.28 3.25
C ARG A 89 -4.94 11.62 3.27
N LYS A 90 -5.84 11.79 4.22
CA LYS A 90 -6.61 13.01 4.44
C LYS A 90 -6.39 13.47 5.87
N ASP A 91 -6.39 14.77 6.07
CA ASP A 91 -6.43 15.31 7.42
C ASP A 91 -7.88 15.27 7.95
N PRO A 92 -8.11 14.93 9.22
CA PRO A 92 -9.46 14.96 9.81
C PRO A 92 -10.15 16.34 9.75
N LYS A 93 -9.40 17.42 9.58
CA LYS A 93 -9.93 18.77 9.43
C LYS A 93 -10.35 19.11 8.00
N GLU A 94 -10.13 18.23 7.03
CA GLU A 94 -10.60 18.45 5.66
C GLU A 94 -12.13 18.47 5.61
N ARG A 95 -12.69 19.64 5.42
CA ARG A 95 -14.12 19.83 5.19
C ARG A 95 -14.36 20.36 3.79
N ARG A 96 -15.21 19.65 3.06
CA ARG A 96 -15.61 20.08 1.72
C ARG A 96 -16.63 21.20 1.85
N SER A 97 -16.35 22.33 1.20
CA SER A 97 -17.23 23.50 1.09
C SER A 97 -17.68 23.67 -0.35
N VAL A 98 -18.85 24.23 -0.52
CA VAL A 98 -19.42 24.60 -1.82
C VAL A 98 -19.94 26.03 -1.67
N LEU A 99 -19.67 26.86 -2.67
CA LEU A 99 -20.30 28.20 -2.70
C LEU A 99 -21.78 28.04 -3.04
N GLY A 100 -22.62 28.69 -2.25
CA GLY A 100 -24.07 28.77 -2.47
C GLY A 100 -24.44 30.19 -2.84
N ASP A 101 -25.49 30.32 -3.65
CA ASP A 101 -26.05 31.60 -4.08
C ASP A 101 -27.07 32.23 -3.07
N GLY A 102 -27.17 31.62 -1.87
CA GLY A 102 -28.20 32.02 -0.88
C GLY A 102 -29.62 31.51 -1.22
N ALA A 103 -29.88 31.08 -2.44
CA ALA A 103 -31.14 30.49 -2.89
C ALA A 103 -31.11 28.94 -2.88
N GLY A 104 -30.04 28.33 -2.40
CA GLY A 104 -29.88 26.89 -2.28
C GLY A 104 -29.22 26.21 -3.46
N PHE A 105 -28.85 26.94 -4.49
CA PHE A 105 -28.08 26.38 -5.63
C PHE A 105 -26.59 26.41 -5.32
N GLN A 106 -25.91 25.35 -5.74
CA GLN A 106 -24.45 25.24 -5.61
C GLN A 106 -23.80 25.87 -6.84
N ILE A 107 -22.96 26.88 -6.61
CA ILE A 107 -22.22 27.55 -7.67
C ILE A 107 -20.74 27.15 -7.55
N GLY A 108 -20.17 26.60 -8.64
CA GLY A 108 -18.77 26.21 -8.71
C GLY A 108 -18.46 24.78 -8.24
N ASN A 109 -17.20 24.41 -8.38
CA ASN A 109 -16.71 23.10 -7.96
C ASN A 109 -16.48 23.04 -6.46
N PRO A 110 -16.85 21.95 -5.78
CA PRO A 110 -16.55 21.77 -4.36
C PRO A 110 -15.06 21.94 -4.08
N PHE A 111 -14.70 22.58 -2.99
CA PHE A 111 -13.33 22.79 -2.57
C PHE A 111 -13.13 22.53 -1.08
N ILE A 112 -11.87 22.42 -0.66
CA ILE A 112 -11.49 22.30 0.75
C ILE A 112 -10.68 23.53 1.13
N TYR A 113 -11.25 24.36 1.99
CA TYR A 113 -10.61 25.59 2.47
C TYR A 113 -9.32 25.26 3.24
N GLY A 114 -8.24 25.99 2.92
CA GLY A 114 -6.95 25.83 3.59
C GLY A 114 -6.20 24.54 3.29
N LYS A 115 -6.63 23.75 2.28
CA LYS A 115 -5.90 22.55 1.84
C LYS A 115 -4.72 22.93 0.97
N ILE A 116 -3.50 22.61 1.42
CA ILE A 116 -2.26 22.92 0.69
C ILE A 116 -1.95 21.85 -0.35
N ASN A 117 -1.96 20.57 0.06
CA ASN A 117 -1.64 19.44 -0.81
C ASN A 117 -2.62 18.28 -0.62
N ASN A 118 -2.86 17.54 -1.71
CA ASN A 118 -3.33 16.18 -1.62
C ASN A 118 -2.13 15.28 -1.35
N PHE A 119 -2.26 14.37 -0.40
CA PHE A 119 -1.18 13.46 -0.04
C PHE A 119 -1.50 12.04 -0.43
N TYR A 120 -0.85 11.56 -1.50
CA TYR A 120 -0.90 10.18 -1.93
C TYR A 120 0.36 9.46 -1.47
N TYR A 121 0.31 8.14 -1.40
CA TYR A 121 1.47 7.34 -1.09
C TYR A 121 1.55 6.08 -1.96
N LEU A 122 2.77 5.70 -2.28
CA LEU A 122 3.14 4.40 -2.84
C LEU A 122 4.04 3.70 -1.82
N LYS A 123 3.71 2.47 -1.45
CA LYS A 123 4.51 1.65 -0.55
C LYS A 123 4.87 0.33 -1.20
N VAL A 124 6.12 -0.10 -1.04
CA VAL A 124 6.59 -1.43 -1.40
C VAL A 124 7.22 -2.04 -0.17
N GLY A 125 6.79 -3.23 0.22
CA GLY A 125 7.26 -3.84 1.44
C GLY A 125 7.40 -5.35 1.37
N PHE A 126 8.13 -5.86 2.36
CA PHE A 126 8.35 -7.27 2.60
C PHE A 126 8.01 -7.60 4.05
N GLY A 127 7.51 -8.81 4.27
CA GLY A 127 7.15 -9.26 5.60
C GLY A 127 6.79 -10.71 5.63
N GLN A 128 6.12 -11.08 6.70
CA GLN A 128 5.68 -12.45 6.94
C GLN A 128 4.23 -12.48 7.39
N GLN A 129 3.54 -13.51 6.98
CA GLN A 129 2.28 -13.95 7.54
C GLN A 129 2.56 -15.21 8.34
N ARG A 130 2.18 -15.20 9.63
CA ARG A 130 2.34 -16.33 10.52
C ARG A 130 0.97 -16.80 11.01
N LEU A 131 0.66 -18.06 10.76
CA LEU A 131 -0.56 -18.69 11.25
C LEU A 131 -0.51 -18.79 12.78
N ILE A 132 -1.52 -18.28 13.47
CA ILE A 132 -1.69 -18.34 14.92
C ILE A 132 -2.70 -19.43 15.28
N GLY A 133 -3.81 -19.48 14.55
CA GLY A 133 -4.87 -20.49 14.74
C GLY A 133 -5.34 -21.02 13.39
N GLY A 134 -5.31 -22.34 13.24
CA GLY A 134 -5.82 -23.05 12.06
C GLY A 134 -7.34 -23.07 12.02
N LYS A 135 -7.90 -23.66 10.97
CA LYS A 135 -9.34 -23.98 10.88
C LYS A 135 -9.56 -25.36 11.45
N ASP A 136 -10.20 -25.47 12.61
CA ASP A 136 -10.55 -26.76 13.21
C ASP A 136 -11.65 -27.50 12.43
N VAL A 137 -12.46 -26.75 11.70
CA VAL A 137 -13.56 -27.26 10.87
C VAL A 137 -13.61 -26.49 9.54
N LYS A 138 -14.21 -27.10 8.51
CA LYS A 138 -14.33 -26.55 7.16
C LYS A 138 -14.92 -25.12 7.09
N ASN A 139 -15.75 -24.76 8.06
CA ASN A 139 -16.36 -23.43 8.22
C ASN A 139 -15.63 -22.56 9.27
N GLY A 140 -14.49 -23.00 9.77
CA GLY A 140 -13.70 -22.23 10.73
C GLY A 140 -13.02 -21.01 10.12
N VAL A 141 -12.53 -20.13 10.99
CA VAL A 141 -11.74 -18.95 10.63
C VAL A 141 -10.29 -19.19 11.00
N ALA A 142 -9.39 -19.09 10.01
CA ALA A 142 -7.97 -19.12 10.31
C ALA A 142 -7.50 -17.71 10.70
N VAL A 143 -6.73 -17.63 11.78
CA VAL A 143 -6.17 -16.37 12.27
C VAL A 143 -4.67 -16.34 12.02
N SER A 144 -4.20 -15.29 11.34
CA SER A 144 -2.77 -15.10 11.04
C SER A 144 -2.31 -13.70 11.47
N ALA A 145 -1.10 -13.62 12.03
CA ALA A 145 -0.40 -12.35 12.17
C ALA A 145 0.31 -12.01 10.86
N VAL A 146 0.16 -10.77 10.40
CA VAL A 146 0.84 -10.20 9.25
C VAL A 146 1.68 -9.02 9.70
N TYR A 147 2.98 -9.07 9.47
CA TYR A 147 3.88 -8.00 9.87
C TYR A 147 5.02 -7.83 8.87
N GLY A 148 5.53 -6.61 8.80
CA GLY A 148 6.65 -6.29 7.93
C GLY A 148 6.79 -4.81 7.68
N GLY A 149 7.69 -4.46 6.78
CA GLY A 149 7.99 -3.08 6.46
C GLY A 149 8.65 -2.92 5.10
N GLY A 150 8.96 -1.69 4.74
CA GLY A 150 9.58 -1.41 3.47
C GLY A 150 9.72 0.09 3.19
N LEU A 151 9.89 0.38 1.92
CA LEU A 151 10.03 1.75 1.43
C LEU A 151 8.67 2.36 1.12
N SER A 152 8.55 3.65 1.32
CA SER A 152 7.40 4.43 0.90
C SER A 152 7.81 5.69 0.16
N ALA A 153 7.03 6.07 -0.84
CA ALA A 153 7.14 7.34 -1.53
C ALA A 153 5.85 8.12 -1.24
N GLY A 154 5.98 9.23 -0.52
CA GLY A 154 4.92 10.20 -0.34
C GLY A 154 4.85 11.12 -1.55
N LEU A 155 3.67 11.32 -2.11
CA LEU A 155 3.42 12.12 -3.28
C LEU A 155 2.55 13.33 -2.87
N GLN A 156 3.19 14.47 -2.66
CA GLN A 156 2.51 15.73 -2.37
C GLN A 156 2.10 16.40 -3.69
N LYS A 157 0.82 16.35 -3.99
CA LYS A 157 0.24 17.02 -5.14
C LYS A 157 -0.35 18.35 -4.70
N PRO A 158 0.14 19.50 -5.19
CA PRO A 158 -0.42 20.80 -4.83
C PRO A 158 -1.92 20.86 -5.08
N TYR A 159 -2.65 21.39 -4.09
CA TYR A 159 -4.07 21.65 -4.21
C TYR A 159 -4.26 23.02 -4.86
N ASN A 160 -5.09 23.10 -5.88
CA ASN A 160 -5.33 24.32 -6.64
C ASN A 160 -6.77 24.79 -6.41
N LEU A 161 -6.93 26.08 -6.17
CA LEU A 161 -8.21 26.77 -6.09
C LEU A 161 -8.36 27.72 -7.29
N ASN A 162 -9.56 27.79 -7.83
CA ASN A 162 -9.92 28.83 -8.77
C ASN A 162 -10.34 30.07 -7.98
N ILE A 163 -9.74 31.18 -8.35
CA ILE A 163 -10.05 32.50 -7.78
C ILE A 163 -10.54 33.45 -8.85
N ASN A 164 -11.28 34.45 -8.43
CA ASN A 164 -11.71 35.58 -9.27
C ASN A 164 -11.69 36.87 -8.44
N THR A 165 -10.75 37.74 -8.78
CA THR A 165 -10.62 39.09 -8.23
C THR A 165 -10.48 40.08 -9.38
N PRO A 166 -10.69 41.40 -9.18
CA PRO A 166 -10.53 42.40 -10.25
C PRO A 166 -9.18 42.35 -10.94
N ASP A 167 -8.10 41.99 -10.19
CA ASP A 167 -6.72 42.00 -10.69
C ASP A 167 -6.22 40.64 -11.15
N THR A 168 -6.84 39.53 -10.70
CA THR A 168 -6.34 38.18 -10.94
C THR A 168 -7.47 37.18 -11.02
N SER A 169 -7.49 36.38 -12.09
CA SER A 169 -8.41 35.24 -12.21
C SER A 169 -7.68 33.98 -12.66
N GLY A 170 -8.08 32.82 -12.14
CA GLY A 170 -7.52 31.54 -12.53
C GLY A 170 -7.18 30.62 -11.37
N ALA A 171 -6.43 29.55 -11.67
CA ALA A 171 -6.06 28.55 -10.68
C ALA A 171 -4.76 28.95 -9.96
N ILE A 172 -4.82 29.04 -8.64
CA ILE A 172 -3.65 29.35 -7.78
C ILE A 172 -3.39 28.23 -6.78
N ARG A 173 -2.16 28.15 -6.30
CA ARG A 173 -1.71 27.28 -5.20
C ARG A 173 -1.42 28.12 -3.97
N PHE A 174 -1.47 27.49 -2.81
CA PHE A 174 -1.06 28.15 -1.56
C PHE A 174 0.33 28.78 -1.65
N LYS A 175 1.29 28.10 -2.28
CA LYS A 175 2.67 28.58 -2.40
C LYS A 175 2.82 29.85 -3.27
N ASP A 176 1.93 30.06 -4.24
CA ASP A 176 2.01 31.18 -5.19
C ASP A 176 1.57 32.50 -4.52
N ASN A 177 0.47 32.48 -3.79
CA ASN A 177 -0.01 33.61 -3.01
C ASN A 177 -0.85 33.13 -1.81
N PRO A 178 -0.24 32.95 -0.63
CA PRO A 178 -0.93 32.46 0.56
C PRO A 178 -2.11 33.33 1.01
N ALA A 179 -1.98 34.66 0.91
CA ALA A 179 -3.03 35.58 1.35
C ALA A 179 -4.29 35.43 0.49
N LEU A 180 -4.12 35.43 -0.83
CA LEU A 180 -5.22 35.28 -1.78
C LEU A 180 -5.83 33.87 -1.76
N PHE A 181 -5.00 32.86 -1.50
CA PHE A 181 -5.46 31.48 -1.38
C PHE A 181 -6.36 31.25 -0.16
N LEU A 182 -6.20 32.05 0.90
CA LEU A 182 -6.98 32.00 2.13
C LEU A 182 -8.11 33.06 2.18
N ASP A 183 -8.25 33.83 1.13
CA ASP A 183 -9.36 34.81 1.01
C ASP A 183 -10.61 34.08 0.51
N ASP A 184 -11.57 33.86 1.39
CA ASP A 184 -12.82 33.15 1.09
C ASP A 184 -13.71 33.90 0.08
N GLN A 185 -13.56 35.25 -0.01
CA GLN A 185 -14.28 36.04 -0.99
C GLN A 185 -13.71 35.94 -2.41
N ALA A 186 -12.43 35.63 -2.52
CA ALA A 186 -11.77 35.47 -3.80
C ALA A 186 -11.98 34.07 -4.42
N ILE A 187 -12.29 33.07 -3.58
CA ILE A 187 -12.40 31.67 -4.03
C ILE A 187 -13.74 31.46 -4.72
N ILE A 188 -13.70 30.92 -5.96
CA ILE A 188 -14.90 30.51 -6.72
C ILE A 188 -15.06 28.97 -6.79
N GLY A 189 -14.08 28.21 -6.30
CA GLY A 189 -14.16 26.76 -6.23
C GLY A 189 -12.85 26.04 -6.43
N GLY A 190 -12.91 24.70 -6.42
CA GLY A 190 -11.73 23.85 -6.70
C GLY A 190 -11.36 23.86 -8.18
N ALA A 191 -10.07 23.88 -8.49
CA ALA A 191 -9.56 23.87 -9.88
C ALA A 191 -9.60 22.49 -10.57
N GLY A 192 -10.20 21.48 -9.91
CA GLY A 192 -10.37 20.14 -10.44
C GLY A 192 -9.18 19.22 -10.16
N PHE A 193 -9.44 17.92 -10.35
CA PHE A 193 -8.50 16.85 -9.98
C PHE A 193 -7.24 16.83 -10.85
N THR A 194 -7.32 17.19 -12.12
CA THR A 194 -6.22 17.11 -13.08
C THR A 194 -5.13 18.16 -12.88
N LYS A 195 -5.45 19.28 -12.24
CA LYS A 195 -4.47 20.34 -11.96
C LYS A 195 -3.46 19.90 -10.91
N GLY A 196 -2.18 20.27 -11.13
CA GLY A 196 -1.08 20.02 -10.19
C GLY A 196 -0.35 18.67 -10.34
N PHE A 197 -0.72 17.79 -11.28
CA PHE A 197 -0.02 16.52 -11.48
C PHE A 197 1.44 16.69 -11.93
N ASN A 198 1.73 17.67 -12.75
CA ASN A 198 3.09 18.02 -13.20
C ASN A 198 3.95 18.68 -12.11
N GLN A 199 3.39 18.92 -10.93
CA GLN A 199 4.03 19.61 -9.81
C GLN A 199 4.12 18.75 -8.55
N ILE A 200 3.93 17.43 -8.71
CA ILE A 200 4.01 16.49 -7.60
C ILE A 200 5.43 16.49 -7.03
N THR A 201 5.52 16.67 -5.73
CA THR A 201 6.77 16.51 -4.99
C THR A 201 6.81 15.12 -4.38
N VAL A 202 7.86 14.36 -4.70
CA VAL A 202 8.09 13.03 -4.14
C VAL A 202 8.91 13.14 -2.86
N VAL A 203 8.42 12.55 -1.78
CA VAL A 203 9.10 12.51 -0.48
C VAL A 203 9.35 11.04 -0.11
N PRO A 204 10.61 10.59 -0.11
CA PRO A 204 10.93 9.23 0.29
C PRO A 204 10.71 9.02 1.78
N GLY A 205 10.43 7.78 2.15
CA GLY A 205 10.18 7.38 3.53
C GLY A 205 10.26 5.87 3.70
N ILE A 206 9.98 5.44 4.90
CA ILE A 206 9.88 4.03 5.30
C ILE A 206 8.54 3.78 5.96
N HIS A 207 8.10 2.53 5.94
CA HIS A 207 6.87 2.15 6.62
C HIS A 207 7.00 0.77 7.26
N ALA A 208 6.15 0.54 8.26
CA ALA A 208 5.95 -0.76 8.87
C ALA A 208 4.45 -1.00 9.05
N ARG A 209 4.03 -2.27 9.01
CA ARG A 209 2.67 -2.69 9.32
C ARG A 209 2.67 -3.90 10.26
N ALA A 210 1.65 -3.98 11.12
CA ALA A 210 1.35 -5.15 11.93
C ALA A 210 -0.17 -5.34 11.95
N ALA A 211 -0.63 -6.55 11.69
CA ALA A 211 -2.06 -6.85 11.54
C ALA A 211 -2.41 -8.27 11.96
N LEU A 212 -3.69 -8.46 12.25
CA LEU A 212 -4.34 -9.75 12.33
C LEU A 212 -5.23 -9.93 11.10
N ARG A 213 -5.11 -11.08 10.47
CA ARG A 213 -5.89 -11.48 9.30
C ARG A 213 -6.78 -12.66 9.68
N PHE A 214 -8.07 -12.50 9.44
CA PHE A 214 -9.12 -13.49 9.68
C PHE A 214 -9.59 -14.04 8.34
N ASP A 215 -9.17 -15.26 8.01
CA ASP A 215 -9.50 -15.94 6.77
C ASP A 215 -10.69 -16.86 6.96
N TYR A 216 -11.79 -16.51 6.30
CA TYR A 216 -13.06 -17.26 6.33
C TYR A 216 -13.38 -17.96 4.99
N GLY A 217 -12.43 -17.98 4.05
CA GLY A 217 -12.62 -18.68 2.76
C GLY A 217 -12.97 -20.16 2.97
N HIS A 218 -14.04 -20.64 2.38
CA HIS A 218 -14.49 -22.04 2.51
C HIS A 218 -13.56 -23.06 1.85
N PHE A 219 -12.84 -22.64 0.82
CA PHE A 219 -11.93 -23.47 0.04
C PHE A 219 -10.51 -23.04 0.26
N ASN A 220 -9.58 -23.98 0.38
CA ASN A 220 -8.16 -23.70 0.55
C ASN A 220 -7.55 -22.92 -0.62
N GLU A 221 -8.14 -23.03 -1.83
CA GLU A 221 -7.72 -22.32 -3.03
C GLU A 221 -8.09 -20.82 -3.04
N LEU A 222 -9.09 -20.43 -2.27
CA LEU A 222 -9.57 -19.05 -2.21
C LEU A 222 -9.18 -18.39 -0.90
N LEU A 223 -8.56 -17.24 -1.00
CA LEU A 223 -8.33 -16.34 0.12
C LEU A 223 -9.48 -15.33 0.16
N SER A 224 -10.27 -15.39 1.22
CA SER A 224 -11.28 -14.37 1.56
C SER A 224 -11.10 -14.00 3.01
N ALA A 225 -10.55 -12.83 3.27
CA ALA A 225 -10.16 -12.45 4.61
C ALA A 225 -10.49 -11.00 4.94
N ILE A 226 -10.71 -10.76 6.24
CA ILE A 226 -10.70 -9.42 6.83
C ILE A 226 -9.38 -9.27 7.55
N GLU A 227 -8.70 -8.15 7.32
CA GLU A 227 -7.46 -7.81 8.00
C GLU A 227 -7.66 -6.53 8.81
N THR A 228 -7.25 -6.54 10.07
CA THR A 228 -7.25 -5.35 10.93
C THR A 228 -5.87 -5.16 11.52
N GLY A 229 -5.39 -3.91 11.57
CA GLY A 229 -4.04 -3.66 12.03
C GLY A 229 -3.69 -2.20 12.12
N VAL A 230 -2.40 -1.97 12.30
CA VAL A 230 -1.79 -0.64 12.40
C VAL A 230 -0.69 -0.46 11.36
N ASN A 231 -0.54 0.77 10.91
CA ASN A 231 0.56 1.19 10.05
C ASN A 231 1.31 2.33 10.72
N ALA A 232 2.63 2.32 10.60
CA ALA A 232 3.50 3.44 10.88
C ALA A 232 4.27 3.82 9.61
N ALA A 233 4.41 5.10 9.31
CA ALA A 233 5.21 5.59 8.20
C ALA A 233 5.98 6.85 8.62
N TYR A 234 7.25 6.92 8.22
CA TYR A 234 8.11 8.06 8.47
C TYR A 234 8.71 8.55 7.15
N TYR A 235 8.61 9.85 6.92
CA TYR A 235 9.08 10.52 5.70
C TYR A 235 10.28 11.42 6.00
N THR A 236 11.17 11.58 5.04
CA THR A 236 12.40 12.39 5.20
C THR A 236 12.13 13.88 5.34
N ARG A 237 11.03 14.36 4.77
CA ARG A 237 10.59 15.77 4.83
C ARG A 237 9.22 15.87 5.47
N ASN A 238 8.90 17.07 5.92
CA ASN A 238 7.56 17.39 6.40
C ASN A 238 6.53 17.26 5.27
N ILE A 239 5.37 16.75 5.62
CA ILE A 239 4.20 16.63 4.76
C ILE A 239 3.17 17.66 5.21
N ASP A 240 2.89 18.61 4.32
CA ASP A 240 1.96 19.70 4.54
C ASP A 240 0.65 19.39 3.84
N ILE A 241 -0.41 19.06 4.58
CA ILE A 241 -1.74 18.76 4.02
C ILE A 241 -2.65 19.98 4.12
N MET A 242 -2.72 20.61 5.30
CA MET A 242 -3.60 21.73 5.60
C MET A 242 -2.81 22.90 6.19
N TYR A 243 -3.24 24.13 5.90
CA TYR A 243 -2.63 25.36 6.43
C TYR A 243 -2.66 25.45 7.97
N ASN A 244 -3.77 25.05 8.57
CA ASN A 244 -4.00 25.15 10.02
C ASN A 244 -3.59 23.88 10.80
N VAL A 245 -2.78 23.02 10.20
CA VAL A 245 -2.27 21.79 10.81
C VAL A 245 -0.75 21.79 10.72
N PRO A 246 -0.04 21.56 11.84
CA PRO A 246 1.41 21.44 11.79
C PRO A 246 1.86 20.35 10.83
N PRO A 247 2.88 20.59 10.00
CA PRO A 247 3.41 19.59 9.09
C PRO A 247 4.03 18.42 9.85
N LYS A 248 3.82 17.20 9.34
CA LYS A 248 4.22 15.96 10.00
C LYS A 248 5.17 15.14 9.14
N LYS A 249 6.13 14.47 9.79
CA LYS A 249 6.98 13.44 9.16
C LYS A 249 6.52 12.03 9.51
N PHE A 250 5.89 11.87 10.66
CA PHE A 250 5.46 10.59 11.19
C PHE A 250 3.93 10.47 11.10
N PHE A 251 3.49 9.34 10.59
CA PHE A 251 2.08 8.98 10.47
C PHE A 251 1.85 7.62 11.10
N PHE A 252 0.89 7.55 11.99
CA PHE A 252 0.42 6.32 12.60
C PHE A 252 -1.08 6.22 12.40
N ASN A 253 -1.56 5.08 11.92
CA ASN A 253 -2.99 4.84 11.73
C ASN A 253 -3.36 3.38 11.98
N ALA A 254 -4.60 3.17 12.38
CA ALA A 254 -5.24 1.88 12.35
C ALA A 254 -5.99 1.70 11.02
N TYR A 255 -6.22 0.45 10.64
CA TYR A 255 -6.96 0.14 9.42
C TYR A 255 -7.76 -1.15 9.52
N VAL A 256 -8.75 -1.23 8.62
CA VAL A 256 -9.45 -2.46 8.28
C VAL A 256 -9.35 -2.65 6.77
N ALA A 257 -9.14 -3.88 6.34
CA ALA A 257 -9.04 -4.21 4.91
C ALA A 257 -9.84 -5.48 4.60
N VAL A 258 -10.39 -5.51 3.39
CA VAL A 258 -10.93 -6.73 2.77
C VAL A 258 -9.87 -7.25 1.81
N VAL A 259 -9.54 -8.53 1.94
CA VAL A 259 -8.49 -9.21 1.17
C VAL A 259 -9.11 -10.36 0.39
N LEU A 260 -8.98 -10.31 -0.93
CA LEU A 260 -9.50 -11.32 -1.84
C LEU A 260 -8.37 -11.86 -2.70
N GLY A 261 -8.27 -13.18 -2.82
CA GLY A 261 -7.14 -13.76 -3.56
C GLY A 261 -7.31 -15.23 -3.89
N LYS A 262 -6.23 -15.77 -4.45
CA LYS A 262 -6.12 -17.19 -4.79
C LYS A 262 -4.82 -17.78 -4.21
N ARG A 263 -4.93 -19.04 -3.85
CA ARG A 263 -3.82 -19.89 -3.40
C ARG A 263 -3.56 -21.01 -4.41
N LYS A 264 -2.29 -21.37 -4.57
CA LYS A 264 -1.87 -22.47 -5.43
C LYS A 264 -0.75 -23.26 -4.77
#